data_5cef53232f3495518b46983a3e747c08
#
_entry.id   5cef53232f3495518b46983a3e747c08
#
_cell.length_a   1.000
_cell.length_b   1.000
_cell.length_c   1.000
_cell.angle_alpha   90.00
_cell.angle_beta   90.00
_cell.angle_gamma   90.00
#
_symmetry.space_group_name_H-M   'P 1'
#
loop_
_entity.id
_entity.type
_entity.pdbx_description
1 polymer ?
#
loop_
_entity_poly.entity_id
_entity_poly.type
_entity_poly.pdbx_seq_one_letter_code
_entity_poly.pdbx_strand_id
1 'polypeptide(L)' 'MLFHVKVVFGKNFIKVEGDEIIIGLTSKPLRGKANLELIRKLSKYFKVSRDSVRIVSGFKSRRKVVEVLLNNKFHSVGN' A
#
# COMPACT_ATOMS: atom_id res chain seq x y z
N MET A 1 7.70 -0.83 8.25
CA MET A 1 8.50 -0.09 7.27
C MET A 1 7.66 0.97 6.59
N LEU A 2 8.20 2.16 6.43
CA LEU A 2 7.49 3.26 5.78
C LEU A 2 7.86 3.34 4.31
N PHE A 3 6.84 3.49 3.48
CA PHE A 3 7.02 3.67 2.04
C PHE A 3 6.43 5.00 1.60
N HIS A 4 7.11 5.64 0.67
CA HIS A 4 6.59 6.82 -0.02
C HIS A 4 5.88 6.33 -1.27
N VAL A 5 4.58 6.55 -1.33
CA VAL A 5 3.74 5.98 -2.38
C VAL A 5 3.20 7.08 -3.27
N LYS A 6 3.35 6.90 -4.57
CA LYS A 6 2.74 7.77 -5.58
C LYS A 6 1.65 6.98 -6.30
N VAL A 7 0.45 7.55 -6.32
CA VAL A 7 -0.71 6.91 -6.95
C VAL A 7 -0.92 7.45 -8.36
N VAL A 8 -1.16 6.54 -9.30
CA VAL A 8 -1.53 6.86 -10.67
C VAL A 8 -2.90 6.24 -10.94
N PHE A 9 -3.88 7.07 -11.28
CA PHE A 9 -5.22 6.57 -11.55
C PHE A 9 -5.37 6.07 -12.98
N GLY A 10 -6.29 5.13 -13.16
CA GLY A 10 -6.58 4.58 -14.49
C GLY A 10 -5.56 3.57 -14.96
N LYS A 11 -4.75 3.06 -14.08
CA LYS A 11 -3.73 2.06 -14.39
C LYS A 11 -3.82 0.92 -13.39
N ASN A 12 -3.14 -0.18 -13.70
CA ASN A 12 -3.14 -1.33 -12.81
C ASN A 12 -1.74 -1.93 -12.78
N PHE A 13 -0.90 -1.43 -11.86
CA PHE A 13 0.48 -1.91 -11.71
C PHE A 13 1.02 -1.55 -10.35
N ILE A 14 2.13 -2.17 -9.97
CA ILE A 14 2.90 -1.82 -8.77
C ILE A 14 4.37 -1.85 -9.14
N LYS A 15 5.09 -0.78 -8.83
CA LYS A 15 6.52 -0.71 -8.99
C LYS A 15 7.14 -0.29 -7.66
N VAL A 16 8.04 -1.11 -7.15
CA VAL A 16 8.69 -0.87 -5.86
C VAL A 16 10.18 -0.72 -6.06
N GLU A 17 10.75 0.38 -5.58
CA GLU A 17 12.18 0.63 -5.60
C GLU A 17 12.60 1.17 -4.24
N GLY A 18 13.28 0.34 -3.44
CA GLY A 18 13.66 0.73 -2.10
C GLY A 18 12.43 1.01 -1.25
N ASP A 19 12.34 2.24 -0.72
CA ASP A 19 11.20 2.67 0.07
C ASP A 19 10.18 3.47 -0.75
N GLU A 20 10.31 3.47 -2.07
CA GLU A 20 9.40 4.19 -2.96
C GLU A 20 8.53 3.21 -3.74
N ILE A 21 7.25 3.54 -3.83
CA ILE A 21 6.28 2.72 -4.55
C ILE A 21 5.50 3.62 -5.49
N ILE A 22 5.39 3.19 -6.75
CA ILE A 22 4.46 3.80 -7.69
C ILE A 22 3.39 2.75 -7.97
N ILE A 23 2.15 3.10 -7.70
CA ILE A 23 1.05 2.15 -7.81
C ILE A 23 -0.07 2.71 -8.69
N GLY A 24 -0.50 1.91 -9.65
CA GLY A 24 -1.65 2.23 -10.47
C GLY A 24 -2.91 1.71 -9.79
N LEU A 25 -3.94 2.55 -9.74
CA LEU A 25 -5.23 2.18 -9.18
C LEU A 25 -6.31 2.33 -10.23
N THR A 26 -7.23 1.37 -10.27
CA THR A 26 -8.34 1.40 -11.20
C THR A 26 -9.54 2.14 -10.64
N SER A 27 -9.64 2.25 -9.32
CA SER A 27 -10.73 2.99 -8.68
C SER A 27 -10.61 4.49 -8.92
N LYS A 28 -11.74 5.16 -8.93
CA LYS A 28 -11.76 6.62 -8.97
C LYS A 28 -11.45 7.17 -7.58
N PRO A 29 -10.91 8.40 -7.49
CA PRO A 29 -10.57 9.00 -6.18
C PRO A 29 -11.82 9.51 -5.47
N LEU A 30 -12.79 8.63 -5.23
CA LEU A 30 -14.07 8.99 -4.62
C LEU A 30 -14.31 8.17 -3.36
N ARG A 31 -14.66 8.86 -2.27
CA ARG A 31 -15.14 8.25 -1.03
C ARG A 31 -14.25 7.15 -0.47
N GLY A 32 -12.95 7.35 -0.54
CA GLY A 32 -12.00 6.41 0.03
C GLY A 32 -11.81 5.12 -0.74
N LYS A 33 -12.44 4.95 -1.89
CA LYS A 33 -12.28 3.71 -2.68
C LYS A 33 -10.86 3.49 -3.12
N ALA A 34 -10.16 4.56 -3.51
CA ALA A 34 -8.77 4.46 -3.92
C ALA A 34 -7.89 3.99 -2.77
N ASN A 35 -8.12 4.49 -1.56
CA ASN A 35 -7.35 4.08 -0.40
C ASN A 35 -7.57 2.60 -0.07
N LEU A 36 -8.81 2.12 -0.21
CA LEU A 36 -9.11 0.70 0.01
C LEU A 36 -8.42 -0.17 -1.03
N GLU A 37 -8.43 0.24 -2.28
CA GLU A 37 -7.73 -0.51 -3.33
C GLU A 37 -6.23 -0.51 -3.08
N LEU A 38 -5.67 0.62 -2.67
CA LEU A 38 -4.26 0.74 -2.35
C LEU A 38 -3.86 -0.26 -1.26
N ILE A 39 -4.61 -0.28 -0.16
CA ILE A 39 -4.33 -1.17 0.96
C ILE A 39 -4.42 -2.63 0.49
N ARG A 40 -5.47 -2.97 -0.26
CA ARG A 40 -5.64 -4.33 -0.75
C ARG A 40 -4.49 -4.77 -1.65
N LYS A 41 -4.07 -3.91 -2.58
CA LYS A 41 -2.99 -4.24 -3.50
C LYS A 41 -1.66 -4.39 -2.78
N LEU A 42 -1.36 -3.49 -1.84
CA LEU A 42 -0.11 -3.58 -1.09
C LEU A 42 -0.08 -4.79 -0.18
N SER A 43 -1.22 -5.12 0.45
CA SER A 43 -1.26 -6.32 1.29
C SER A 43 -0.98 -7.57 0.47
N LYS A 44 -1.51 -7.67 -0.74
CA LYS A 44 -1.23 -8.80 -1.62
C LYS A 44 0.23 -8.81 -2.09
N TYR A 45 0.75 -7.66 -2.44
CA TYR A 45 2.11 -7.57 -2.93
C TYR A 45 3.11 -8.02 -1.87
N PHE A 46 2.94 -7.55 -0.64
CA PHE A 46 3.84 -7.89 0.45
C PHE A 46 3.45 -9.18 1.18
N LYS A 47 2.33 -9.77 0.79
CA LYS A 47 1.83 -11.03 1.38
C LYS A 47 1.59 -10.88 2.88
N VAL A 48 0.94 -9.80 3.24
CA VAL A 48 0.56 -9.52 4.63
C VAL A 48 -0.95 -9.27 4.70
N SER A 49 -1.50 -9.25 5.90
CA SER A 49 -2.91 -8.93 6.08
C SER A 49 -3.14 -7.44 5.81
N ARG A 50 -4.39 -7.08 5.52
CA ARG A 50 -4.75 -5.69 5.34
C ARG A 50 -4.49 -4.85 6.58
N ASP A 51 -4.62 -5.45 7.76
CA ASP A 51 -4.34 -4.77 9.01
C ASP A 51 -2.88 -4.40 9.16
N SER A 52 -2.01 -5.02 8.38
CA SER A 52 -0.58 -4.74 8.38
C SER A 52 -0.21 -3.59 7.46
N VAL A 53 -1.16 -3.03 6.74
CA VAL A 53 -0.93 -1.92 5.81
C VAL A 53 -1.75 -0.73 6.28
N ARG A 54 -1.07 0.40 6.51
CA ARG A 54 -1.74 1.57 7.07
C ARG A 54 -1.26 2.84 6.36
N ILE A 55 -2.21 3.67 5.94
CA ILE A 55 -1.88 4.98 5.39
C ILE A 55 -1.60 5.91 6.57
N VAL A 56 -0.40 6.49 6.59
CA VAL A 56 0.03 7.38 7.67
C VAL A 56 -0.29 8.83 7.34
N SER A 57 -0.10 9.22 6.08
CA SER A 57 -0.41 10.58 5.65
C SER A 57 -0.79 10.59 4.19
N GLY A 58 -1.36 11.70 3.75
CA GLY A 58 -1.74 11.88 2.35
C GLY A 58 -3.05 11.20 1.98
N PHE A 59 -4.00 11.12 2.92
CA PHE A 59 -5.28 10.42 2.67
C PHE A 59 -6.03 10.94 1.45
N LYS A 60 -5.90 12.24 1.14
CA LYS A 60 -6.59 12.86 0.01
C LYS A 60 -5.61 13.29 -1.08
N SER A 61 -4.39 12.78 -1.05
CA SER A 61 -3.34 13.15 -1.97
C SER A 61 -2.92 11.96 -2.80
N ARG A 62 -2.35 12.21 -3.97
CA ARG A 62 -1.73 11.15 -4.76
C ARG A 62 -0.39 10.72 -4.16
N ARG A 63 0.18 11.54 -3.30
CA ARG A 63 1.42 11.19 -2.60
C ARG A 63 1.07 10.84 -1.18
N LYS A 64 1.41 9.62 -0.79
CA LYS A 64 1.03 9.08 0.52
C LYS A 64 2.26 8.51 1.19
N VAL A 65 2.19 8.44 2.52
CA VAL A 65 3.14 7.65 3.30
C VAL A 65 2.35 6.49 3.86
N VAL A 66 2.86 5.28 3.61
CA VAL A 66 2.18 4.05 4.02
C VAL A 66 3.12 3.22 4.86
N GLU A 67 2.64 2.74 5.98
CA GLU A 67 3.39 1.81 6.82
C GLU A 67 2.96 0.39 6.51
N VAL A 68 3.93 -0.50 6.30
CA VAL A 68 3.69 -1.92 6.09
C VAL A 68 4.46 -2.69 7.14
N LEU A 69 3.76 -3.49 7.91
CA LEU A 69 4.38 -4.35 8.93
C LEU A 69 4.83 -5.64 8.27
N LEU A 70 6.10 -5.71 7.92
CA LEU A 70 6.71 -6.85 7.24
C LEU A 70 7.28 -7.80 8.29
N ASN A 71 6.49 -8.66 8.76
CA ASN A 71 6.92 -9.47 9.88
C ASN A 71 7.25 -10.88 9.53
N ASN A 72 7.15 -10.70 9.93
CA ASN A 72 7.18 -11.65 10.09
C ASN A 72 7.49 -12.68 10.33
N LYS A 73 7.56 -12.47 10.56
CA LYS A 73 7.93 -13.19 10.82
C LYS A 73 7.89 -14.06 10.98
N PHE A 74 7.97 -13.87 11.14
CA PHE A 74 7.99 -14.67 11.27
C PHE A 74 7.74 -15.22 11.61
N HIS A 75 7.74 -14.99 11.84
CA HIS A 75 7.46 -15.61 12.14
C HIS A 75 7.29 -16.22 12.56
N SER A 76 7.29 -16.15 12.71
CA SER A 76 7.15 -16.84 13.12
C SER A 76 7.05 -17.59 13.42
N VAL A 77 7.13 -17.69 13.75
CA VAL A 77 7.08 -18.47 14.01
C VAL A 77 6.87 -19.09 14.20
N GLY A 78 6.72 -19.10 14.34
CA GLY A 78 6.54 -19.69 14.61
C GLY A 78 6.32 -20.13 14.64
N ASN A 79 6.45 -20.02 14.94
CA ASN A 79 6.24 -20.45 14.88
C ASN A 79 6.04 -20.68 14.79
#